data_ce4599d7938bac9d7dc11590d7161500
#
_entry.id   ce4599d7938bac9d7dc11590d7161500
#
_cell.length_a   1.000
_cell.length_b   1.000
_cell.length_c   1.000
_cell.angle_alpha   90.00
_cell.angle_beta   90.00
_cell.angle_gamma   90.00
#
_symmetry.space_group_name_H-M   'P 1'
#
loop_
_entity.id
_entity.type
_entity.pdbx_description
1 polymer ?
#
loop_
_entity_poly.entity_id
_entity_poly.type
_entity_poly.pdbx_seq_one_letter_code
_entity_poly.pdbx_strand_id
1 'polypeptide(L)'
;GRDRAAAAGLWYEECRALCNHAWDAILARDLPTASDQAQQAIASALRNELLGLESYTKATYATVLELQGEWSHAEDLARDQLEEAAIAKMVALTTVGLIETRTGRAGAQATLLRAWELARTSGEFQRLAPTAIALAELAWISGTTDVPVGELKDVLADASSSGLAWYLGSLAFWLWKLGELSNPVDGNADPYRLVIEGDPMAAAAMWSTIGCPYERAIALAHGDQSAQIKALEALDTLGATAVAAKLRKALRDQGVSVPRGKGRRTREHAAGLTARQAEVLDLLGEGLSNIEIADRLFVSPRTVEHHVSAVLAKLDCSTREQAVSRARRDGLLHR
;
A
#
# COMPACT_ATOMS: atom_id res chain seq x y z
N GLY A 1 11.96 25.76 3.86
CA GLY A 1 13.08 24.95 3.32
C GLY A 1 13.07 24.96 1.80
N ARG A 2 12.04 24.35 1.16
CA ARG A 2 11.93 24.14 -0.29
C ARG A 2 12.13 25.42 -1.12
N ASP A 3 11.32 26.45 -0.90
CA ASP A 3 11.34 27.68 -1.72
C ASP A 3 12.68 28.43 -1.62
N ARG A 4 13.34 28.36 -0.44
CA ARG A 4 14.67 28.92 -0.27
C ARG A 4 15.74 28.12 -1.02
N ALA A 5 15.63 26.79 -1.04
CA ALA A 5 16.55 25.92 -1.76
C ALA A 5 16.40 26.09 -3.28
N ALA A 6 15.17 26.12 -3.79
CA ALA A 6 14.90 26.38 -5.21
C ALA A 6 15.42 27.75 -5.66
N ALA A 7 15.18 28.81 -4.89
CA ALA A 7 15.67 30.15 -5.19
C ALA A 7 17.22 30.27 -5.17
N ALA A 8 17.89 29.39 -4.41
CA ALA A 8 19.36 29.31 -4.35
C ALA A 8 19.97 28.33 -5.38
N GLY A 9 19.16 27.66 -6.21
CA GLY A 9 19.61 26.62 -7.13
C GLY A 9 20.08 25.33 -6.46
N LEU A 10 19.61 25.07 -5.22
CA LEU A 10 19.97 23.90 -4.41
C LEU A 10 18.95 22.76 -4.64
N TRP A 11 18.91 22.22 -5.82
CA TRP A 11 17.91 21.22 -6.26
C TRP A 11 17.87 19.96 -5.40
N TYR A 12 19.01 19.52 -4.91
CA TYR A 12 19.09 18.38 -3.99
C TYR A 12 18.36 18.66 -2.68
N GLU A 13 18.58 19.85 -2.10
CA GLU A 13 17.93 20.26 -0.85
C GLU A 13 16.43 20.50 -1.01
N GLU A 14 16.01 21.01 -2.18
CA GLU A 14 14.59 21.13 -2.52
C GLU A 14 13.92 19.76 -2.57
N CYS A 15 14.49 18.84 -3.35
CA CYS A 15 13.96 17.49 -3.50
C CYS A 15 13.92 16.76 -2.14
N ARG A 16 14.99 16.85 -1.35
CA ARG A 16 15.03 16.29 0.00
C ARG A 16 13.96 16.87 0.93
N ALA A 17 13.71 18.16 0.85
CA ALA A 17 12.66 18.82 1.64
C ALA A 17 11.27 18.30 1.24
N LEU A 18 11.01 18.09 -0.04
CA LEU A 18 9.77 17.50 -0.53
C LEU A 18 9.59 16.04 -0.05
N CYS A 19 10.67 15.24 -0.09
CA CYS A 19 10.66 13.88 0.44
C CYS A 19 10.31 13.85 1.94
N ASN A 20 10.93 14.71 2.73
CA ASN A 20 10.67 14.80 4.16
C ASN A 20 9.23 15.24 4.44
N HIS A 21 8.71 16.24 3.70
CA HIS A 21 7.32 16.66 3.81
C HIS A 21 6.33 15.54 3.46
N ALA A 22 6.64 14.72 2.44
CA ALA A 22 5.81 13.55 2.11
C ALA A 22 5.76 12.56 3.29
N TRP A 23 6.91 12.27 3.93
CA TRP A 23 6.96 11.42 5.11
C TRP A 23 6.24 12.02 6.31
N ASP A 24 6.43 13.31 6.60
CA ASP A 24 5.72 13.99 7.69
C ASP A 24 4.21 13.93 7.49
N ALA A 25 3.74 14.10 6.25
CA ALA A 25 2.34 13.98 5.89
C ALA A 25 1.82 12.51 6.02
N ILE A 26 2.63 11.51 5.65
CA ILE A 26 2.30 10.10 5.91
C ILE A 26 2.15 9.85 7.41
N LEU A 27 3.08 10.36 8.22
CA LEU A 27 3.05 10.23 9.67
C LEU A 27 1.86 10.96 10.30
N ALA A 28 1.40 12.05 9.69
CA ALA A 28 0.20 12.78 10.09
C ALA A 28 -1.10 12.19 9.54
N ARG A 29 -1.02 11.18 8.65
CA ARG A 29 -2.16 10.64 7.89
C ARG A 29 -2.88 11.68 7.01
N ASP A 30 -2.15 12.70 6.58
CA ASP A 30 -2.59 13.65 5.54
C ASP A 30 -2.21 13.11 4.16
N LEU A 31 -2.98 12.14 3.68
CA LEU A 31 -2.67 11.43 2.42
C LEU A 31 -2.74 12.34 1.18
N PRO A 32 -3.64 13.32 1.07
CA PRO A 32 -3.61 14.28 -0.03
C PRO A 32 -2.30 15.04 -0.11
N THR A 33 -1.83 15.61 1.01
CA THR A 33 -0.54 16.31 1.08
C THR A 33 0.62 15.35 0.81
N ALA A 34 0.60 14.14 1.38
CA ALA A 34 1.64 13.14 1.15
C ALA A 34 1.78 12.79 -0.34
N SER A 35 0.65 12.59 -1.03
CA SER A 35 0.61 12.30 -2.47
C SER A 35 1.17 13.45 -3.31
N ASP A 36 0.73 14.67 -3.06
CA ASP A 36 1.19 15.87 -3.77
C ASP A 36 2.70 16.08 -3.59
N GLN A 37 3.19 16.02 -2.36
CA GLN A 37 4.61 16.23 -2.06
C GLN A 37 5.50 15.12 -2.65
N ALA A 38 5.06 13.87 -2.60
CA ALA A 38 5.81 12.76 -3.19
C ALA A 38 5.90 12.89 -4.72
N GLN A 39 4.81 13.24 -5.40
CA GLN A 39 4.83 13.46 -6.85
C GLN A 39 5.71 14.64 -7.25
N GLN A 40 5.65 15.76 -6.51
CA GLN A 40 6.53 16.91 -6.74
C GLN A 40 8.00 16.53 -6.52
N ALA A 41 8.32 15.72 -5.51
CA ALA A 41 9.67 15.24 -5.25
C ALA A 41 10.18 14.33 -6.38
N ILE A 42 9.35 13.40 -6.89
CA ILE A 42 9.70 12.57 -8.06
C ILE A 42 10.00 13.47 -9.26
N ALA A 43 9.11 14.42 -9.56
CA ALA A 43 9.31 15.33 -10.68
C ALA A 43 10.57 16.20 -10.53
N SER A 44 10.91 16.63 -9.31
CA SER A 44 12.15 17.36 -9.03
C SER A 44 13.38 16.48 -9.18
N ALA A 45 13.33 15.24 -8.68
CA ALA A 45 14.43 14.28 -8.81
C ALA A 45 14.74 13.93 -10.26
N LEU A 46 13.69 13.66 -11.06
CA LEU A 46 13.83 13.36 -12.49
C LEU A 46 14.43 14.53 -13.27
N ARG A 47 13.91 15.76 -13.07
CA ARG A 47 14.42 16.95 -13.75
C ARG A 47 15.90 17.26 -13.47
N ASN A 48 16.37 16.88 -12.29
CA ASN A 48 17.71 17.22 -11.81
C ASN A 48 18.64 15.98 -11.74
N GLU A 49 18.21 14.85 -12.32
CA GLU A 49 18.98 13.59 -12.40
C GLU A 49 19.46 13.09 -11.02
N LEU A 50 18.61 13.22 -9.99
CA LEU A 50 18.93 12.85 -8.61
C LEU A 50 18.53 11.38 -8.33
N LEU A 51 19.20 10.42 -8.99
CA LEU A 51 18.82 9.00 -9.01
C LEU A 51 18.53 8.40 -7.64
N GLY A 52 19.37 8.65 -6.64
CA GLY A 52 19.16 8.10 -5.29
C GLY A 52 17.93 8.67 -4.57
N LEU A 53 17.59 9.94 -4.81
CA LEU A 53 16.37 10.55 -4.27
C LEU A 53 15.14 10.14 -5.08
N GLU A 54 15.26 9.96 -6.39
CA GLU A 54 14.21 9.46 -7.26
C GLU A 54 13.69 8.10 -6.75
N SER A 55 14.59 7.13 -6.57
CA SER A 55 14.24 5.79 -6.09
C SER A 55 13.57 5.84 -4.71
N TYR A 56 14.12 6.62 -3.78
CA TYR A 56 13.55 6.77 -2.44
C TYR A 56 12.17 7.42 -2.47
N THR A 57 11.99 8.45 -3.29
CA THR A 57 10.70 9.15 -3.40
C THR A 57 9.63 8.29 -4.05
N LYS A 58 10.01 7.50 -5.07
CA LYS A 58 9.10 6.52 -5.69
C LYS A 58 8.66 5.46 -4.67
N ALA A 59 9.58 4.94 -3.86
CA ALA A 59 9.24 4.00 -2.78
C ALA A 59 8.31 4.65 -1.73
N THR A 60 8.54 5.93 -1.39
CA THR A 60 7.67 6.70 -0.49
C THR A 60 6.27 6.88 -1.10
N TYR A 61 6.19 7.21 -2.39
CA TYR A 61 4.89 7.36 -3.06
C TYR A 61 4.13 6.02 -3.13
N ALA A 62 4.84 4.91 -3.33
CA ALA A 62 4.24 3.58 -3.26
C ALA A 62 3.58 3.30 -1.89
N THR A 63 4.17 3.79 -0.79
CA THR A 63 3.55 3.70 0.55
C THR A 63 2.26 4.53 0.64
N VAL A 64 2.22 5.73 0.04
CA VAL A 64 0.99 6.55 -0.01
C VAL A 64 -0.11 5.81 -0.78
N LEU A 65 0.20 5.29 -1.95
CA LEU A 65 -0.74 4.54 -2.79
C LEU A 65 -1.26 3.28 -2.08
N GLU A 66 -0.39 2.59 -1.33
CA GLU A 66 -0.76 1.43 -0.53
C GLU A 66 -1.81 1.79 0.52
N LEU A 67 -1.60 2.88 1.27
CA LEU A 67 -2.55 3.40 2.26
C LEU A 67 -3.89 3.81 1.63
N GLN A 68 -3.86 4.37 0.42
CA GLN A 68 -5.06 4.76 -0.34
C GLN A 68 -5.80 3.57 -0.98
N GLY A 69 -5.22 2.36 -0.92
CA GLY A 69 -5.81 1.14 -1.50
C GLY A 69 -5.51 0.94 -2.99
N GLU A 70 -4.66 1.78 -3.58
CA GLU A 70 -4.21 1.71 -4.98
C GLU A 70 -3.09 0.67 -5.16
N TRP A 71 -3.34 -0.54 -4.68
CA TRP A 71 -2.30 -1.57 -4.49
C TRP A 71 -1.60 -2.03 -5.76
N SER A 72 -2.29 -2.03 -6.91
CA SER A 72 -1.65 -2.39 -8.19
C SER A 72 -0.58 -1.39 -8.57
N HIS A 73 -0.87 -0.10 -8.47
CA HIS A 73 0.07 0.98 -8.76
C HIS A 73 1.19 1.03 -7.71
N ALA A 74 0.84 0.91 -6.42
CA ALA A 74 1.82 0.85 -5.34
C ALA A 74 2.84 -0.27 -5.54
N GLU A 75 2.36 -1.46 -5.93
CA GLU A 75 3.23 -2.62 -6.17
C GLU A 75 4.14 -2.43 -7.37
N ASP A 76 3.63 -1.95 -8.51
CA ASP A 76 4.43 -1.69 -9.70
C ASP A 76 5.57 -0.72 -9.38
N LEU A 77 5.22 0.41 -8.74
CA LEU A 77 6.18 1.43 -8.37
C LEU A 77 7.23 0.92 -7.35
N ALA A 78 6.80 0.14 -6.36
CA ALA A 78 7.70 -0.43 -5.36
C ALA A 78 8.63 -1.50 -5.96
N ARG A 79 8.12 -2.36 -6.85
CA ARG A 79 8.94 -3.41 -7.48
C ARG A 79 10.07 -2.87 -8.32
N ASP A 80 9.86 -1.72 -8.98
CA ASP A 80 10.91 -1.04 -9.74
C ASP A 80 12.07 -0.55 -8.82
N GLN A 81 11.86 -0.44 -7.51
CA GLN A 81 12.88 0.01 -6.54
C GLN A 81 13.63 -1.14 -5.84
N LEU A 82 13.34 -2.40 -6.13
CA LEU A 82 13.90 -3.55 -5.40
C LEU A 82 15.40 -3.78 -5.62
N GLU A 83 15.97 -3.25 -6.70
CA GLU A 83 17.42 -3.34 -6.98
C GLU A 83 18.17 -2.05 -6.64
N GLU A 84 17.48 -1.06 -6.08
CA GLU A 84 18.00 0.25 -5.73
C GLU A 84 18.75 0.29 -4.38
N ALA A 85 19.13 1.49 -3.94
CA ALA A 85 19.83 1.70 -2.67
C ALA A 85 19.04 1.17 -1.46
N ALA A 86 19.75 0.76 -0.40
CA ALA A 86 19.21 0.03 0.74
C ALA A 86 17.93 0.64 1.35
N ILE A 87 17.85 1.98 1.46
CA ILE A 87 16.70 2.66 2.05
C ILE A 87 15.47 2.56 1.13
N ALA A 88 15.62 2.86 -0.16
CA ALA A 88 14.54 2.75 -1.13
C ALA A 88 14.05 1.29 -1.24
N LYS A 89 14.98 0.34 -1.33
CA LYS A 89 14.71 -1.10 -1.33
C LYS A 89 13.92 -1.55 -0.10
N MET A 90 14.29 -1.09 1.07
CA MET A 90 13.62 -1.47 2.32
C MET A 90 12.17 -0.99 2.36
N VAL A 91 11.91 0.29 2.01
CA VAL A 91 10.57 0.85 1.93
C VAL A 91 9.74 0.08 0.88
N ALA A 92 10.32 -0.17 -0.28
CA ALA A 92 9.69 -0.93 -1.36
C ALA A 92 9.34 -2.37 -0.94
N LEU A 93 10.27 -3.09 -0.29
CA LEU A 93 10.04 -4.44 0.23
C LEU A 93 8.92 -4.46 1.26
N THR A 94 8.83 -3.46 2.13
CA THR A 94 7.76 -3.36 3.14
C THR A 94 6.41 -3.20 2.44
N THR A 95 6.29 -2.31 1.46
CA THR A 95 5.05 -2.10 0.69
C THR A 95 4.65 -3.35 -0.10
N VAL A 96 5.59 -3.96 -0.84
CA VAL A 96 5.33 -5.21 -1.58
C VAL A 96 4.90 -6.33 -0.64
N GLY A 97 5.62 -6.52 0.46
CA GLY A 97 5.33 -7.56 1.43
C GLY A 97 3.98 -7.40 2.12
N LEU A 98 3.54 -6.17 2.42
CA LEU A 98 2.18 -5.89 2.91
C LEU A 98 1.12 -6.28 1.89
N ILE A 99 1.28 -5.87 0.64
CA ILE A 99 0.34 -6.19 -0.43
C ILE A 99 0.29 -7.72 -0.65
N GLU A 100 1.45 -8.39 -0.67
CA GLU A 100 1.52 -9.86 -0.77
C GLU A 100 0.83 -10.56 0.40
N THR A 101 1.01 -10.05 1.62
CA THR A 101 0.37 -10.55 2.85
C THR A 101 -1.15 -10.45 2.75
N ARG A 102 -1.67 -9.28 2.46
CA ARG A 102 -3.12 -8.99 2.40
C ARG A 102 -3.82 -9.74 1.26
N THR A 103 -3.10 -9.92 0.15
CA THR A 103 -3.61 -10.67 -1.02
C THR A 103 -3.37 -12.18 -0.92
N GLY A 104 -2.62 -12.67 0.06
CA GLY A 104 -2.33 -14.09 0.27
C GLY A 104 -1.38 -14.68 -0.77
N ARG A 105 -0.46 -13.87 -1.31
CA ARG A 105 0.54 -14.35 -2.28
C ARG A 105 1.69 -15.08 -1.57
N ALA A 106 2.17 -16.13 -2.21
CA ALA A 106 3.36 -16.84 -1.76
C ALA A 106 4.59 -15.90 -1.81
N GLY A 107 5.44 -15.97 -0.78
CA GLY A 107 6.64 -15.15 -0.70
C GLY A 107 6.55 -13.96 0.26
N ALA A 108 5.36 -13.54 0.69
CA ALA A 108 5.15 -12.40 1.59
C ALA A 108 6.08 -12.42 2.82
N GLN A 109 6.21 -13.57 3.47
CA GLN A 109 7.09 -13.74 4.63
C GLN A 109 8.55 -13.49 4.28
N ALA A 110 9.06 -14.08 3.20
CA ALA A 110 10.44 -13.88 2.77
C ALA A 110 10.71 -12.43 2.39
N THR A 111 9.75 -11.77 1.71
CA THR A 111 9.83 -10.35 1.35
C THR A 111 9.92 -9.47 2.60
N LEU A 112 9.06 -9.68 3.59
CA LEU A 112 9.05 -8.89 4.83
C LEU A 112 10.25 -9.17 5.74
N LEU A 113 10.70 -10.42 5.85
CA LEU A 113 11.92 -10.73 6.61
C LEU A 113 13.16 -10.07 5.99
N ARG A 114 13.23 -9.99 4.65
CA ARG A 114 14.30 -9.26 3.98
C ARG A 114 14.24 -7.75 4.28
N ALA A 115 13.03 -7.16 4.30
CA ALA A 115 12.85 -5.76 4.70
C ALA A 115 13.28 -5.55 6.15
N TRP A 116 12.92 -6.48 7.04
CA TRP A 116 13.26 -6.44 8.46
C TRP A 116 14.78 -6.44 8.71
N GLU A 117 15.52 -7.29 8.02
CA GLU A 117 16.99 -7.31 8.13
C GLU A 117 17.64 -5.99 7.71
N LEU A 118 17.14 -5.37 6.64
CA LEU A 118 17.59 -4.03 6.23
C LEU A 118 17.23 -2.95 7.25
N ALA A 119 16.02 -3.00 7.81
CA ALA A 119 15.57 -2.06 8.83
C ALA A 119 16.40 -2.16 10.11
N ARG A 120 16.68 -3.37 10.59
CA ARG A 120 17.56 -3.64 11.76
C ARG A 120 18.96 -3.11 11.56
N THR A 121 19.52 -3.29 10.36
CA THR A 121 20.87 -2.80 10.03
C THR A 121 20.94 -1.27 10.08
N SER A 122 19.85 -0.56 9.78
CA SER A 122 19.81 0.90 9.86
C SER A 122 19.80 1.42 11.30
N GLY A 123 19.20 0.66 12.23
CA GLY A 123 19.02 1.07 13.63
C GLY A 123 18.09 2.26 13.84
N GLU A 124 17.45 2.78 12.78
CA GLU A 124 16.56 3.93 12.85
C GLU A 124 15.13 3.49 13.15
N PHE A 125 14.54 4.00 14.24
CA PHE A 125 13.19 3.66 14.65
C PHE A 125 12.16 3.86 13.52
N GLN A 126 12.23 4.96 12.79
CA GLN A 126 11.33 5.25 11.67
C GLN A 126 11.42 4.25 10.50
N ARG A 127 12.46 3.40 10.48
CA ARG A 127 12.66 2.32 9.51
C ARG A 127 12.18 0.98 10.08
N LEU A 128 12.41 0.77 11.37
CA LEU A 128 11.99 -0.45 12.07
C LEU A 128 10.47 -0.54 12.20
N ALA A 129 9.81 0.55 12.62
CA ALA A 129 8.39 0.55 12.95
C ALA A 129 7.47 0.09 11.80
N PRO A 130 7.57 0.60 10.55
CA PRO A 130 6.72 0.14 9.44
C PRO A 130 6.89 -1.34 9.15
N THR A 131 8.12 -1.84 9.20
CA THR A 131 8.41 -3.25 8.91
C THR A 131 7.94 -4.16 10.04
N ALA A 132 8.09 -3.73 11.31
CA ALA A 132 7.55 -4.42 12.48
C ALA A 132 6.03 -4.55 12.40
N ILE A 133 5.33 -3.48 12.03
CA ILE A 133 3.88 -3.46 11.80
C ILE A 133 3.49 -4.49 10.74
N ALA A 134 4.20 -4.50 9.60
CA ALA A 134 3.94 -5.42 8.50
C ALA A 134 4.15 -6.89 8.90
N LEU A 135 5.17 -7.18 9.71
CA LEU A 135 5.42 -8.53 10.22
C LEU A 135 4.35 -8.98 11.24
N ALA A 136 3.89 -8.08 12.11
CA ALA A 136 2.80 -8.38 13.03
C ALA A 136 1.48 -8.65 12.29
N GLU A 137 1.18 -7.87 11.24
CA GLU A 137 0.03 -8.10 10.35
C GLU A 137 0.15 -9.44 9.62
N LEU A 138 1.33 -9.77 9.06
CA LEU A 138 1.60 -11.06 8.44
C LEU A 138 1.33 -12.22 9.39
N ALA A 139 1.88 -12.16 10.61
CA ALA A 139 1.68 -13.19 11.61
C ALA A 139 0.18 -13.40 11.91
N TRP A 140 -0.58 -12.32 12.06
CA TRP A 140 -2.01 -12.41 12.29
C TRP A 140 -2.78 -13.00 11.10
N ILE A 141 -2.45 -12.59 9.86
CA ILE A 141 -3.16 -13.06 8.65
C ILE A 141 -2.85 -14.52 8.38
N SER A 142 -1.57 -14.89 8.33
CA SER A 142 -1.11 -16.22 7.95
C SER A 142 -1.16 -17.26 9.08
N GLY A 143 -1.12 -16.79 10.34
CA GLY A 143 -0.97 -17.65 11.51
C GLY A 143 0.46 -18.21 11.68
N THR A 144 1.45 -17.66 10.98
CA THR A 144 2.85 -18.09 11.13
C THR A 144 3.41 -17.69 12.49
N THR A 145 4.23 -18.56 13.05
CA THR A 145 5.01 -18.29 14.28
C THR A 145 6.44 -17.87 13.98
N ASP A 146 6.84 -17.90 12.71
CA ASP A 146 8.18 -17.54 12.24
C ASP A 146 8.35 -16.01 12.07
N VAL A 147 7.92 -15.26 13.09
CA VAL A 147 8.06 -13.81 13.18
C VAL A 147 8.67 -13.47 14.52
N PRO A 148 9.65 -12.55 14.61
CA PRO A 148 10.37 -12.23 15.83
C PRO A 148 9.52 -11.39 16.80
N VAL A 149 8.43 -11.94 17.33
CA VAL A 149 7.44 -11.21 18.17
C VAL A 149 8.09 -10.49 19.36
N GLY A 150 9.13 -11.07 19.95
CA GLY A 150 9.89 -10.41 21.02
C GLY A 150 10.49 -9.09 20.58
N GLU A 151 11.17 -9.08 19.42
CA GLU A 151 11.77 -7.87 18.85
C GLU A 151 10.71 -6.85 18.44
N LEU A 152 9.51 -7.30 17.98
CA LEU A 152 8.40 -6.39 17.69
C LEU A 152 7.89 -5.67 18.95
N LYS A 153 7.92 -6.34 20.11
CA LYS A 153 7.58 -5.71 21.41
C LYS A 153 8.64 -4.70 21.85
N ASP A 154 9.92 -4.95 21.56
CA ASP A 154 10.97 -3.98 21.81
C ASP A 154 10.76 -2.71 20.95
N VAL A 155 10.43 -2.86 19.67
CA VAL A 155 10.05 -1.71 18.80
C VAL A 155 8.82 -0.98 19.34
N LEU A 156 7.83 -1.70 19.91
CA LEU A 156 6.67 -1.05 20.52
C LEU A 156 7.06 -0.21 21.75
N ALA A 157 7.98 -0.69 22.56
CA ALA A 157 8.48 0.04 23.73
C ALA A 157 9.21 1.33 23.29
N ASP A 158 10.02 1.27 22.24
CA ASP A 158 10.69 2.43 21.63
C ASP A 158 9.67 3.41 21.03
N ALA A 159 8.59 2.90 20.40
CA ALA A 159 7.51 3.70 19.85
C ALA A 159 6.85 4.58 20.90
N SER A 160 6.66 4.06 22.11
CA SER A 160 6.03 4.78 23.23
C SER A 160 6.79 6.06 23.61
N SER A 161 8.11 6.08 23.39
CA SER A 161 8.96 7.23 23.68
C SER A 161 9.14 8.20 22.50
N SER A 162 8.79 7.78 21.28
CA SER A 162 9.05 8.51 20.03
C SER A 162 8.06 9.63 19.74
N GLY A 163 6.86 9.63 20.34
CA GLY A 163 5.77 10.54 20.02
C GLY A 163 5.06 10.23 18.68
N LEU A 164 5.39 9.12 18.03
CA LEU A 164 4.81 8.71 16.74
C LEU A 164 3.55 7.85 16.93
N ALA A 165 2.47 8.50 17.35
CA ALA A 165 1.20 7.85 17.75
C ALA A 165 0.64 6.85 16.72
N TRP A 166 0.84 7.09 15.42
CA TRP A 166 0.36 6.21 14.35
C TRP A 166 1.13 4.90 14.28
N TYR A 167 2.46 4.92 14.44
CA TYR A 167 3.26 3.70 14.50
C TYR A 167 2.98 2.92 15.77
N LEU A 168 2.93 3.63 16.91
CA LEU A 168 2.56 3.05 18.19
C LEU A 168 1.19 2.36 18.10
N GLY A 169 0.17 3.08 17.60
CA GLY A 169 -1.19 2.57 17.47
C GLY A 169 -1.29 1.36 16.56
N SER A 170 -0.66 1.41 15.37
CA SER A 170 -0.71 0.31 14.42
C SER A 170 -0.02 -0.94 14.94
N LEU A 171 1.19 -0.81 15.51
CA LEU A 171 1.93 -1.96 16.05
C LEU A 171 1.21 -2.56 17.27
N ALA A 172 0.73 -1.71 18.18
CA ALA A 172 -0.05 -2.16 19.34
C ALA A 172 -1.34 -2.89 18.91
N PHE A 173 -2.02 -2.40 17.88
CA PHE A 173 -3.22 -3.03 17.33
C PHE A 173 -2.93 -4.45 16.81
N TRP A 174 -1.90 -4.64 16.00
CA TRP A 174 -1.58 -5.95 15.47
C TRP A 174 -1.06 -6.92 16.54
N LEU A 175 -0.29 -6.44 17.52
CA LEU A 175 0.12 -7.24 18.68
C LEU A 175 -1.09 -7.62 19.56
N TRP A 176 -2.05 -6.73 19.72
CA TRP A 176 -3.32 -7.06 20.37
C TRP A 176 -4.10 -8.14 19.58
N LYS A 177 -4.14 -8.04 18.25
CA LYS A 177 -4.76 -9.07 17.39
C LYS A 177 -4.08 -10.44 17.50
N LEU A 178 -2.80 -10.47 17.82
CA LEU A 178 -2.03 -11.70 18.07
C LEU A 178 -2.24 -12.24 19.50
N GLY A 179 -2.91 -11.50 20.39
CA GLY A 179 -3.06 -11.86 21.81
C GLY A 179 -1.84 -11.54 22.67
N GLU A 180 -0.89 -10.76 22.12
CA GLU A 180 0.35 -10.37 22.80
C GLU A 180 0.21 -9.14 23.69
N LEU A 181 -0.92 -8.41 23.55
CA LEU A 181 -1.33 -7.28 24.37
C LEU A 181 -2.80 -7.46 24.80
N SER A 182 -3.11 -7.06 26.06
CA SER A 182 -4.46 -7.18 26.59
C SER A 182 -5.24 -5.86 26.54
N ASN A 183 -4.55 -4.71 26.53
CA ASN A 183 -5.15 -3.37 26.65
C ASN A 183 -4.54 -2.43 25.61
N PRO A 184 -5.23 -1.31 25.31
CA PRO A 184 -4.63 -0.21 24.56
C PRO A 184 -3.35 0.29 25.23
N VAL A 185 -2.43 0.81 24.42
CA VAL A 185 -1.21 1.45 24.91
C VAL A 185 -1.45 2.97 24.92
N ASP A 186 -0.99 3.65 25.97
CA ASP A 186 -1.10 5.10 26.08
C ASP A 186 -0.40 5.80 24.89
N GLY A 187 -1.04 6.84 24.36
CA GLY A 187 -0.53 7.58 23.20
C GLY A 187 -0.84 6.95 21.83
N ASN A 188 -1.63 5.86 21.79
CA ASN A 188 -2.13 5.30 20.53
C ASN A 188 -2.92 6.34 19.71
N ALA A 189 -2.80 6.29 18.38
CA ALA A 189 -3.72 7.00 17.50
C ALA A 189 -5.16 6.51 17.70
N ASP A 190 -6.10 7.45 17.73
CA ASP A 190 -7.50 7.19 18.07
C ASP A 190 -8.17 6.06 17.30
N PRO A 191 -8.04 5.90 15.98
CA PRO A 191 -8.75 4.83 15.28
C PRO A 191 -8.37 3.43 15.78
N TYR A 192 -7.10 3.19 16.13
CA TYR A 192 -6.65 1.89 16.64
C TYR A 192 -7.14 1.68 18.08
N ARG A 193 -7.04 2.72 18.92
CA ARG A 193 -7.53 2.69 20.32
C ARG A 193 -9.03 2.40 20.36
N LEU A 194 -9.83 3.09 19.54
CA LEU A 194 -11.28 2.91 19.47
C LEU A 194 -11.68 1.46 19.15
N VAL A 195 -10.97 0.78 18.22
CA VAL A 195 -11.26 -0.63 17.95
C VAL A 195 -10.99 -1.51 19.16
N ILE A 196 -9.87 -1.30 19.85
CA ILE A 196 -9.49 -2.09 21.05
C ILE A 196 -10.47 -1.84 22.19
N GLU A 197 -10.95 -0.60 22.36
CA GLU A 197 -11.92 -0.20 23.38
C GLU A 197 -13.37 -0.59 23.05
N GLY A 198 -13.64 -1.12 21.84
CA GLY A 198 -14.96 -1.64 21.46
C GLY A 198 -15.85 -0.68 20.69
N ASP A 199 -15.31 0.41 20.14
CA ASP A 199 -16.02 1.32 19.23
C ASP A 199 -15.46 1.27 17.79
N PRO A 200 -15.63 0.13 17.08
CA PRO A 200 -15.12 -0.04 15.71
C PRO A 200 -15.83 0.85 14.69
N MET A 201 -17.05 1.33 14.99
CA MET A 201 -17.79 2.17 14.05
C MET A 201 -17.23 3.59 14.03
N ALA A 202 -16.89 4.17 15.19
CA ALA A 202 -16.19 5.45 15.26
C ALA A 202 -14.81 5.35 14.58
N ALA A 203 -14.07 4.27 14.83
CA ALA A 203 -12.80 4.02 14.13
C ALA A 203 -12.97 3.96 12.60
N ALA A 204 -13.97 3.23 12.11
CA ALA A 204 -14.24 3.13 10.67
C ALA A 204 -14.62 4.48 10.05
N ALA A 205 -15.35 5.33 10.76
CA ALA A 205 -15.68 6.68 10.32
C ALA A 205 -14.42 7.56 10.19
N MET A 206 -13.52 7.50 11.18
CA MET A 206 -12.23 8.21 11.13
C MET A 206 -11.37 7.74 9.95
N TRP A 207 -11.25 6.43 9.75
CA TRP A 207 -10.50 5.87 8.61
C TRP A 207 -11.10 6.27 7.25
N SER A 208 -12.44 6.40 7.18
CA SER A 208 -13.11 6.91 5.98
C SER A 208 -12.71 8.36 5.67
N THR A 209 -12.61 9.21 6.69
CA THR A 209 -12.19 10.60 6.56
C THR A 209 -10.72 10.73 6.16
N ILE A 210 -9.86 9.88 6.71
CA ILE A 210 -8.43 9.82 6.39
C ILE A 210 -8.20 9.33 4.95
N GLY A 211 -9.09 8.47 4.43
CA GLY A 211 -8.94 7.88 3.10
C GLY A 211 -8.15 6.57 3.09
N CYS A 212 -8.18 5.80 4.19
CA CYS A 212 -7.54 4.49 4.34
C CYS A 212 -8.58 3.36 4.25
N PRO A 213 -8.91 2.87 3.05
CA PRO A 213 -10.02 1.91 2.86
C PRO A 213 -9.74 0.54 3.46
N TYR A 214 -8.49 0.11 3.55
CA TYR A 214 -8.13 -1.16 4.16
C TYR A 214 -8.31 -1.11 5.68
N GLU A 215 -7.76 -0.12 6.35
CA GLU A 215 -7.88 0.08 7.80
C GLU A 215 -9.35 0.29 8.19
N ARG A 216 -10.12 0.98 7.36
CA ARG A 216 -11.57 1.09 7.53
C ARG A 216 -12.24 -0.28 7.50
N ALA A 217 -11.89 -1.14 6.54
CA ALA A 217 -12.45 -2.48 6.45
C ALA A 217 -12.05 -3.36 7.65
N ILE A 218 -10.80 -3.23 8.11
CA ILE A 218 -10.33 -3.91 9.34
C ILE A 218 -11.13 -3.45 10.55
N ALA A 219 -11.39 -2.15 10.73
CA ALA A 219 -12.21 -1.64 11.83
C ALA A 219 -13.64 -2.19 11.74
N LEU A 220 -14.30 -2.13 10.58
CA LEU A 220 -15.64 -2.68 10.35
C LEU A 220 -15.74 -4.19 10.66
N ALA A 221 -14.66 -4.94 10.45
CA ALA A 221 -14.61 -6.37 10.77
C ALA A 221 -14.76 -6.68 12.28
N HIS A 222 -14.59 -5.69 13.13
CA HIS A 222 -14.82 -5.77 14.58
C HIS A 222 -16.23 -5.33 15.03
N GLY A 223 -17.04 -4.82 14.10
CA GLY A 223 -18.41 -4.37 14.38
C GLY A 223 -19.43 -5.51 14.43
N ASP A 224 -20.70 -5.13 14.36
CA ASP A 224 -21.80 -6.07 14.25
C ASP A 224 -21.81 -6.83 12.91
N GLN A 225 -22.72 -7.77 12.75
CA GLN A 225 -22.82 -8.58 11.53
C GLN A 225 -22.98 -7.73 10.27
N SER A 226 -23.72 -6.62 10.32
CA SER A 226 -23.91 -5.72 9.17
C SER A 226 -22.59 -5.03 8.79
N ALA A 227 -21.84 -4.56 9.78
CA ALA A 227 -20.52 -3.97 9.60
C ALA A 227 -19.51 -4.99 9.03
N GLN A 228 -19.53 -6.23 9.53
CA GLN A 228 -18.66 -7.31 9.04
C GLN A 228 -18.94 -7.69 7.58
N ILE A 229 -20.20 -7.64 7.14
CA ILE A 229 -20.55 -7.84 5.73
C ILE A 229 -19.99 -6.69 4.86
N LYS A 230 -20.13 -5.43 5.30
CA LYS A 230 -19.53 -4.28 4.61
C LYS A 230 -18.00 -4.37 4.58
N ALA A 231 -17.38 -4.88 5.65
CA ALA A 231 -15.94 -5.15 5.68
C ALA A 231 -15.54 -6.16 4.59
N LEU A 232 -16.29 -7.26 4.45
CA LEU A 232 -16.04 -8.24 3.41
C LEU A 232 -16.13 -7.64 2.00
N GLU A 233 -17.15 -6.84 1.72
CA GLU A 233 -17.31 -6.17 0.43
C GLU A 233 -16.13 -5.23 0.12
N ALA A 234 -15.70 -4.47 1.10
CA ALA A 234 -14.55 -3.57 0.97
C ALA A 234 -13.24 -4.35 0.75
N LEU A 235 -12.99 -5.41 1.54
CA LEU A 235 -11.81 -6.28 1.39
C LEU A 235 -11.80 -6.98 0.02
N ASP A 236 -12.96 -7.42 -0.46
CA ASP A 236 -13.10 -7.99 -1.80
C ASP A 236 -12.81 -6.97 -2.90
N THR A 237 -13.24 -5.74 -2.74
CA THR A 237 -12.98 -4.65 -3.68
C THR A 237 -11.50 -4.32 -3.75
N LEU A 238 -10.81 -4.24 -2.61
CA LEU A 238 -9.38 -3.99 -2.51
C LEU A 238 -8.49 -5.14 -3.01
N GLY A 239 -9.03 -6.35 -3.10
CA GLY A 239 -8.22 -7.50 -3.39
C GLY A 239 -7.58 -8.16 -2.17
N ALA A 240 -7.96 -7.79 -0.95
CA ALA A 240 -7.46 -8.36 0.30
C ALA A 240 -7.95 -9.80 0.53
N THR A 241 -7.62 -10.71 -0.38
CA THR A 241 -8.21 -12.05 -0.44
C THR A 241 -7.90 -12.90 0.78
N ALA A 242 -6.71 -12.78 1.37
CA ALA A 242 -6.34 -13.53 2.57
C ALA A 242 -7.16 -13.07 3.78
N VAL A 243 -7.29 -11.76 3.96
CA VAL A 243 -8.05 -11.17 5.07
C VAL A 243 -9.55 -11.46 4.91
N ALA A 244 -10.08 -11.30 3.70
CA ALA A 244 -11.47 -11.62 3.40
C ALA A 244 -11.78 -13.12 3.64
N ALA A 245 -10.87 -14.02 3.32
CA ALA A 245 -11.03 -15.45 3.60
C ALA A 245 -11.07 -15.74 5.10
N LYS A 246 -10.19 -15.08 5.88
CA LYS A 246 -10.17 -15.18 7.35
C LYS A 246 -11.49 -14.69 7.97
N LEU A 247 -11.99 -13.53 7.53
CA LEU A 247 -13.25 -12.97 8.01
C LEU A 247 -14.45 -13.86 7.60
N ARG A 248 -14.48 -14.35 6.34
CA ARG A 248 -15.52 -15.29 5.90
C ARG A 248 -15.56 -16.58 6.72
N LYS A 249 -14.38 -17.10 7.06
CA LYS A 249 -14.30 -18.28 7.92
C LYS A 249 -14.91 -17.98 9.28
N ALA A 250 -14.51 -16.88 9.93
CA ALA A 250 -15.04 -16.49 11.23
C ALA A 250 -16.57 -16.32 11.23
N LEU A 251 -17.13 -15.67 10.20
CA LEU A 251 -18.59 -15.50 10.06
C LEU A 251 -19.32 -16.82 9.87
N ARG A 252 -18.77 -17.74 9.06
CA ARG A 252 -19.37 -19.08 8.88
C ARG A 252 -19.34 -19.90 10.17
N ASP A 253 -18.25 -19.82 10.93
CA ASP A 253 -18.11 -20.51 12.22
C ASP A 253 -19.15 -19.98 13.24
N GLN A 254 -19.64 -18.74 13.05
CA GLN A 254 -20.75 -18.14 13.80
C GLN A 254 -22.14 -18.43 13.20
N GLY A 255 -22.22 -19.24 12.14
CA GLY A 255 -23.48 -19.59 11.48
C GLY A 255 -24.04 -18.51 10.53
N VAL A 256 -23.26 -17.48 10.22
CA VAL A 256 -23.67 -16.40 9.31
C VAL A 256 -23.54 -16.86 7.86
N SER A 257 -24.61 -16.73 7.09
CA SER A 257 -24.57 -16.95 5.64
C SER A 257 -23.84 -15.78 4.97
N VAL A 258 -22.66 -16.03 4.45
CA VAL A 258 -21.86 -15.01 3.76
C VAL A 258 -21.83 -15.26 2.26
N PRO A 259 -21.91 -14.22 1.43
CA PRO A 259 -21.73 -14.34 -0.01
C PRO A 259 -20.39 -15.00 -0.33
N ARG A 260 -20.39 -15.86 -1.36
CA ARG A 260 -19.13 -16.31 -1.94
C ARG A 260 -18.40 -15.07 -2.43
N GLY A 261 -17.13 -14.90 -2.02
CA GLY A 261 -16.33 -13.76 -2.47
C GLY A 261 -16.40 -13.65 -3.99
N LYS A 262 -16.47 -12.42 -4.48
CA LYS A 262 -16.36 -12.15 -5.91
C LYS A 262 -15.05 -12.80 -6.35
N GLY A 263 -15.17 -13.84 -7.20
CA GLY A 263 -14.00 -14.50 -7.75
C GLY A 263 -13.12 -13.47 -8.48
N ARG A 264 -11.83 -13.79 -8.66
CA ARG A 264 -10.86 -12.94 -9.37
C ARG A 264 -11.42 -12.34 -10.68
N ARG A 265 -12.34 -13.06 -11.34
CA ARG A 265 -13.04 -12.67 -12.57
C ARG A 265 -13.98 -11.44 -12.44
N THR A 266 -14.51 -11.13 -11.26
CA THR A 266 -15.51 -10.05 -11.09
C THR A 266 -14.86 -8.71 -10.74
N ARG A 267 -13.54 -8.67 -10.55
CA ARG A 267 -12.73 -7.46 -10.33
C ARG A 267 -12.09 -6.95 -11.61
N GLU A 268 -12.15 -7.75 -12.63
CA GLU A 268 -11.61 -7.41 -13.93
C GLU A 268 -12.62 -6.53 -14.66
N HIS A 269 -12.15 -5.45 -15.28
CA HIS A 269 -12.84 -4.73 -16.33
C HIS A 269 -13.62 -5.71 -17.22
N ALA A 270 -14.67 -5.24 -17.92
CA ALA A 270 -15.53 -6.11 -18.78
C ALA A 270 -14.73 -7.02 -19.72
N ALA A 271 -13.48 -6.70 -20.03
CA ALA A 271 -12.52 -7.48 -20.82
C ALA A 271 -11.53 -8.31 -19.97
N GLY A 272 -11.75 -8.47 -18.67
CA GLY A 272 -10.82 -9.19 -17.78
C GLY A 272 -9.55 -8.40 -17.41
N LEU A 273 -9.51 -7.09 -17.65
CA LEU A 273 -8.37 -6.25 -17.31
C LEU A 273 -8.37 -5.89 -15.82
N THR A 274 -7.17 -5.81 -15.22
CA THR A 274 -7.02 -5.16 -13.92
C THR A 274 -7.16 -3.64 -14.07
N ALA A 275 -7.39 -2.91 -12.96
CA ALA A 275 -7.47 -1.45 -12.98
C ALA A 275 -6.24 -0.82 -13.68
N ARG A 276 -5.03 -1.32 -13.36
CA ARG A 276 -3.78 -0.84 -13.97
C ARG A 276 -3.69 -1.15 -15.46
N GLN A 277 -4.16 -2.32 -15.89
CA GLN A 277 -4.21 -2.67 -17.30
C GLN A 277 -5.24 -1.84 -18.07
N ALA A 278 -6.36 -1.48 -17.43
CA ALA A 278 -7.34 -0.58 -18.02
C ALA A 278 -6.75 0.83 -18.19
N GLU A 279 -6.06 1.35 -17.18
CA GLU A 279 -5.37 2.64 -17.23
C GLU A 279 -4.29 2.67 -18.33
N VAL A 280 -3.49 1.60 -18.44
CA VAL A 280 -2.52 1.47 -19.55
C VAL A 280 -3.23 1.42 -20.89
N LEU A 281 -4.38 0.73 -21.00
CA LEU A 281 -5.17 0.68 -22.23
C LEU A 281 -5.73 2.06 -22.63
N ASP A 282 -6.18 2.85 -21.66
CA ASP A 282 -6.65 4.24 -21.88
C ASP A 282 -5.49 5.09 -22.46
N LEU A 283 -4.31 5.02 -21.84
CA LEU A 283 -3.11 5.75 -22.32
C LEU A 283 -2.61 5.26 -23.70
N LEU A 284 -2.77 3.96 -24.01
CA LEU A 284 -2.57 3.44 -25.36
C LEU A 284 -3.59 4.04 -26.33
N GLY A 285 -4.82 4.24 -25.90
CA GLY A 285 -5.89 4.89 -26.65
C GLY A 285 -5.63 6.36 -26.96
N GLU A 286 -4.87 7.04 -26.10
CA GLU A 286 -4.34 8.40 -26.31
C GLU A 286 -3.15 8.44 -27.29
N GLY A 287 -2.59 7.28 -27.64
CA GLY A 287 -1.46 7.14 -28.59
C GLY A 287 -0.08 7.24 -27.95
N LEU A 288 0.03 7.20 -26.60
CA LEU A 288 1.30 7.30 -25.90
C LEU A 288 2.18 6.07 -26.14
N SER A 289 3.49 6.28 -26.24
CA SER A 289 4.52 5.23 -26.25
C SER A 289 4.69 4.61 -24.85
N ASN A 290 5.36 3.46 -24.75
CA ASN A 290 5.64 2.83 -23.46
C ASN A 290 6.50 3.74 -22.55
N ILE A 291 7.36 4.57 -23.09
CA ILE A 291 8.18 5.53 -22.34
C ILE A 291 7.27 6.62 -21.75
N GLU A 292 6.41 7.24 -22.58
CA GLU A 292 5.47 8.29 -22.12
C GLU A 292 4.47 7.75 -21.11
N ILE A 293 4.00 6.51 -21.28
CA ILE A 293 3.14 5.83 -20.28
C ILE A 293 3.92 5.60 -18.98
N ALA A 294 5.17 5.15 -19.09
CA ALA A 294 6.04 4.92 -17.94
C ALA A 294 6.26 6.21 -17.14
N ASP A 295 6.56 7.30 -17.84
CA ASP A 295 6.75 8.64 -17.24
C ASP A 295 5.47 9.10 -16.53
N ARG A 296 4.31 8.94 -17.18
CA ARG A 296 3.01 9.36 -16.63
C ARG A 296 2.60 8.56 -15.42
N LEU A 297 3.00 7.30 -15.36
CA LEU A 297 2.65 6.35 -14.31
C LEU A 297 3.75 6.17 -13.27
N PHE A 298 4.88 6.85 -13.44
CA PHE A 298 6.08 6.79 -12.58
C PHE A 298 6.69 5.39 -12.43
N VAL A 299 6.54 4.54 -13.44
CA VAL A 299 7.06 3.16 -13.46
C VAL A 299 8.11 3.01 -14.56
N SER A 300 8.80 1.83 -14.60
CA SER A 300 9.74 1.55 -15.68
C SER A 300 9.02 1.25 -17.00
N PRO A 301 9.66 1.56 -18.18
CA PRO A 301 9.15 1.14 -19.47
C PRO A 301 8.93 -0.38 -19.56
N ARG A 302 9.74 -1.17 -18.87
CA ARG A 302 9.62 -2.63 -18.79
C ARG A 302 8.33 -3.04 -18.05
N THR A 303 7.96 -2.33 -17.01
CA THR A 303 6.69 -2.56 -16.29
C THR A 303 5.50 -2.27 -17.20
N VAL A 304 5.56 -1.17 -17.98
CA VAL A 304 4.53 -0.87 -18.97
C VAL A 304 4.45 -1.95 -20.04
N GLU A 305 5.59 -2.45 -20.54
CA GLU A 305 5.64 -3.54 -21.53
C GLU A 305 4.92 -4.81 -21.01
N HIS A 306 5.11 -5.16 -19.74
CA HIS A 306 4.39 -6.27 -19.11
C HIS A 306 2.87 -6.03 -19.10
N HIS A 307 2.43 -4.83 -18.76
CA HIS A 307 1.00 -4.50 -18.77
C HIS A 307 0.43 -4.51 -20.19
N VAL A 308 1.14 -3.94 -21.16
CA VAL A 308 0.74 -3.97 -22.57
C VAL A 308 0.60 -5.41 -23.07
N SER A 309 1.59 -6.25 -22.81
CA SER A 309 1.55 -7.68 -23.19
C SER A 309 0.34 -8.39 -22.55
N ALA A 310 0.06 -8.10 -21.29
CA ALA A 310 -1.10 -8.69 -20.60
C ALA A 310 -2.42 -8.16 -21.18
N VAL A 311 -2.51 -6.89 -21.56
CA VAL A 311 -3.69 -6.30 -22.24
C VAL A 311 -3.91 -6.96 -23.60
N LEU A 312 -2.85 -7.09 -24.40
CA LEU A 312 -2.93 -7.75 -25.71
C LEU A 312 -3.44 -9.19 -25.59
N ALA A 313 -2.88 -9.95 -24.65
CA ALA A 313 -3.30 -11.35 -24.40
C ALA A 313 -4.77 -11.44 -23.95
N LYS A 314 -5.23 -10.54 -23.07
CA LYS A 314 -6.59 -10.52 -22.56
C LYS A 314 -7.63 -10.07 -23.59
N LEU A 315 -7.23 -9.17 -24.48
CA LEU A 315 -8.06 -8.71 -25.59
C LEU A 315 -7.94 -9.61 -26.83
N ASP A 316 -7.14 -10.68 -26.76
CA ASP A 316 -6.87 -11.55 -27.90
C ASP A 316 -6.45 -10.75 -29.16
N CYS A 317 -5.45 -9.88 -28.97
CA CYS A 317 -4.89 -8.99 -29.98
C CYS A 317 -3.39 -9.22 -30.12
N SER A 318 -2.86 -9.07 -31.34
CA SER A 318 -1.43 -9.23 -31.61
C SER A 318 -0.68 -7.89 -31.63
N THR A 319 -1.39 -6.77 -31.82
CA THR A 319 -0.78 -5.43 -31.84
C THR A 319 -1.53 -4.44 -30.98
N ARG A 320 -0.84 -3.36 -30.60
CA ARG A 320 -1.41 -2.28 -29.79
C ARG A 320 -2.58 -1.56 -30.51
N GLU A 321 -2.47 -1.39 -31.83
CA GLU A 321 -3.50 -0.77 -32.66
C GLU A 321 -4.78 -1.63 -32.68
N GLN A 322 -4.61 -2.95 -32.75
CA GLN A 322 -5.74 -3.88 -32.66
C GLN A 322 -6.41 -3.81 -31.29
N ALA A 323 -5.63 -3.74 -30.21
CA ALA A 323 -6.16 -3.62 -28.84
C ALA A 323 -6.95 -2.33 -28.65
N VAL A 324 -6.41 -1.19 -29.11
CA VAL A 324 -7.10 0.12 -29.06
C VAL A 324 -8.36 0.11 -29.89
N SER A 325 -8.31 -0.44 -31.12
CA SER A 325 -9.48 -0.53 -32.00
C SER A 325 -10.58 -1.42 -31.41
N ARG A 326 -10.20 -2.55 -30.80
CA ARG A 326 -11.12 -3.44 -30.11
C ARG A 326 -11.72 -2.77 -28.90
N ALA A 327 -10.90 -2.13 -28.07
CA ALA A 327 -11.34 -1.41 -26.88
C ALA A 327 -12.33 -0.28 -27.18
N ARG A 328 -12.12 0.48 -28.26
CA ARG A 328 -13.07 1.50 -28.73
C ARG A 328 -14.41 0.88 -29.14
N ARG A 329 -14.38 -0.19 -29.90
CA ARG A 329 -15.58 -0.89 -30.36
C ARG A 329 -16.37 -1.49 -29.21
N ASP A 330 -15.69 -2.06 -28.24
CA ASP A 330 -16.30 -2.75 -27.09
C ASP A 330 -16.63 -1.77 -25.93
N GLY A 331 -16.39 -0.46 -26.10
CA GLY A 331 -16.68 0.58 -25.11
C GLY A 331 -15.82 0.49 -23.84
N LEU A 332 -14.62 -0.02 -23.96
CA LEU A 332 -13.71 -0.28 -22.83
C LEU A 332 -12.78 0.89 -22.50
N LEU A 333 -12.65 1.91 -23.37
CA LEU A 333 -11.86 3.11 -23.12
C LEU A 333 -12.67 4.11 -22.31
N HIS A 334 -12.08 4.56 -21.19
CA HIS A 334 -12.57 5.67 -20.42
C HIS A 334 -12.00 6.96 -21.04
N ARG A 335 -12.82 7.98 -21.23
CA ARG A 335 -12.38 9.29 -21.72
C ARG A 335 -11.81 10.10 -20.59
#